data_7884929bbb855226903a3ffdfda907c4
#
_entry.id   7884929bbb855226903a3ffdfda907c4
#
_cell.length_a   1.000
_cell.length_b   1.000
_cell.length_c   1.000
_cell.angle_alpha   90.00
_cell.angle_beta   90.00
_cell.angle_gamma   90.00
#
_symmetry.space_group_name_H-M   'P 1'
#
loop_
_entity.id
_entity.type
_entity.pdbx_description
1 polymer ?
#
loop_
_entity_poly.entity_id
_entity_poly.type
_entity_poly.pdbx_seq_one_letter_code
_entity_poly.pdbx_strand_id
1 'polypeptide(L)' 'MDLKKFATMDINMLLSVVNMQLRDRYDDLDDLCKAQEINQAALEARLASGDFHYQPAQKQFR' A
#
# COMPACT_ATOMS: atom_id res chain seq x y z
N MET A 1 2.70 12.37 2.43
CA MET A 1 1.30 11.98 2.72
C MET A 1 1.30 10.92 3.81
N ASP A 2 0.40 11.03 4.76
CA ASP A 2 0.32 10.12 5.90
C ASP A 2 -0.58 8.92 5.57
N LEU A 3 0.01 7.74 5.39
CA LEU A 3 -0.73 6.52 5.09
C LEU A 3 -1.42 5.91 6.30
N LYS A 4 -1.22 6.45 7.50
CA LYS A 4 -1.89 5.93 8.69
C LYS A 4 -3.41 6.04 8.62
N LYS A 5 -3.92 6.93 7.77
CA LYS A 5 -5.36 7.12 7.57
C LYS A 5 -5.87 6.36 6.34
N PHE A 6 -5.18 5.31 5.94
CA PHE A 6 -5.51 4.59 4.72
C PHE A 6 -6.94 4.05 4.69
N ALA A 7 -7.52 3.73 5.85
CA ALA A 7 -8.87 3.19 5.92
C ALA A 7 -9.94 4.20 5.47
N THR A 8 -9.64 5.49 5.53
CA THR A 8 -10.58 6.56 5.13
C THR A 8 -10.25 7.17 3.78
N MET A 9 -9.16 6.74 3.16
CA MET A 9 -8.77 7.25 1.84
C MET A 9 -9.60 6.61 0.74
N ASP A 10 -9.82 7.36 -0.35
CA ASP A 10 -10.35 6.77 -1.57
C ASP A 10 -9.43 5.65 -2.03
N ILE A 11 -10.00 4.51 -2.40
CA ILE A 11 -9.21 3.32 -2.70
C ILE A 11 -8.31 3.52 -3.92
N ASN A 12 -8.75 4.26 -4.92
CA ASN A 12 -7.93 4.54 -6.10
C ASN A 12 -6.77 5.47 -5.75
N MET A 13 -7.00 6.44 -4.88
CA MET A 13 -5.95 7.32 -4.39
C MET A 13 -4.94 6.53 -3.56
N LEU A 14 -5.43 5.66 -2.68
CA LEU A 14 -4.57 4.83 -1.86
C LEU A 14 -3.69 3.93 -2.73
N LEU A 15 -4.28 3.30 -3.74
CA LEU A 15 -3.53 2.47 -4.69
C LEU A 15 -2.39 3.25 -5.34
N SER A 16 -2.69 4.46 -5.83
CA SER A 16 -1.70 5.30 -6.50
C SER A 16 -0.56 5.70 -5.56
N VAL A 17 -0.90 6.12 -4.34
CA VAL A 17 0.09 6.57 -3.35
C VAL A 17 0.98 5.40 -2.93
N VAL A 18 0.39 4.25 -2.63
CA VAL A 18 1.14 3.07 -2.20
C VAL A 18 2.10 2.62 -3.30
N ASN A 19 1.59 2.50 -4.54
CA ASN A 19 2.43 2.08 -5.66
C ASN A 19 3.56 3.06 -5.95
N MET A 20 3.28 4.36 -5.83
CA MET A 20 4.31 5.38 -6.02
C MET A 20 5.42 5.23 -4.98
N GLN A 21 5.07 5.04 -3.72
CA GLN A 21 6.06 4.90 -2.66
C GLN A 21 6.84 3.59 -2.77
N LEU A 22 6.19 2.50 -3.16
CA LEU A 22 6.87 1.23 -3.40
C LEU A 22 7.91 1.36 -4.52
N ARG A 23 7.57 2.13 -5.56
CA ARG A 23 8.49 2.34 -6.67
C ARG A 23 9.67 3.25 -6.29
N ASP A 24 9.40 4.32 -5.55
CA ASP A 24 10.36 5.40 -5.39
C ASP A 24 11.10 5.40 -4.06
N ARG A 25 10.57 4.78 -3.00
CA ARG A 25 11.09 4.95 -1.65
C ARG A 25 11.40 3.66 -0.90
N TYR A 26 10.71 2.57 -1.18
CA TYR A 26 10.82 1.35 -0.39
C TYR A 26 11.16 0.14 -1.26
N ASP A 27 11.82 -0.83 -0.67
CA ASP A 27 12.24 -2.03 -1.39
C ASP A 27 11.09 -3.01 -1.59
N ASP A 28 10.14 -3.05 -0.66
CA ASP A 28 8.97 -3.92 -0.74
C ASP A 28 7.86 -3.42 0.19
N LEU A 29 6.75 -4.15 0.20
CA LEU A 29 5.59 -3.78 1.01
C LEU A 29 5.90 -3.84 2.51
N ASP A 30 6.67 -4.83 2.94
CA ASP A 30 7.05 -4.96 4.34
C ASP A 30 7.83 -3.74 4.80
N ASP A 31 8.78 -3.29 3.98
CA ASP A 31 9.59 -2.12 4.26
C ASP A 31 8.73 -0.85 4.38
N LEU A 32 7.79 -0.69 3.46
CA LEU A 32 6.86 0.44 3.49
C LEU A 32 6.04 0.43 4.78
N CYS A 33 5.46 -0.71 5.12
CA CYS A 33 4.59 -0.80 6.29
C CYS A 33 5.35 -0.57 7.59
N LYS A 34 6.57 -1.06 7.70
CA LYS A 34 7.41 -0.81 8.87
C LYS A 34 7.76 0.67 9.00
N ALA A 35 8.15 1.29 7.90
CA ALA A 35 8.54 2.71 7.91
C ALA A 35 7.37 3.63 8.23
N GLN A 36 6.19 3.29 7.75
CA GLN A 36 4.98 4.08 7.99
C GLN A 36 4.22 3.69 9.25
N GLU A 37 4.69 2.66 9.94
CA GLU A 37 4.05 2.13 11.14
C GLU A 37 2.60 1.70 10.87
N ILE A 38 2.39 0.98 9.77
CA ILE A 38 1.08 0.50 9.31
C ILE A 38 1.00 -1.01 9.47
N ASN A 39 -0.17 -1.52 9.88
CA ASN A 39 -0.41 -2.95 9.88
C ASN A 39 -0.54 -3.43 8.42
N GLN A 40 0.38 -4.30 8.00
CA GLN A 40 0.43 -4.76 6.62
C GLN A 40 -0.85 -5.51 6.22
N ALA A 41 -1.34 -6.39 7.09
CA ALA A 41 -2.56 -7.16 6.80
C ALA A 41 -3.76 -6.25 6.61
N ALA A 42 -3.86 -5.18 7.40
CA ALA A 42 -4.95 -4.23 7.29
C ALA A 42 -4.88 -3.44 5.97
N LEU A 43 -3.67 -3.03 5.58
CA LEU A 43 -3.48 -2.32 4.31
C LEU A 43 -3.82 -3.22 3.12
N GLU A 44 -3.35 -4.47 3.15
CA GLU A 44 -3.66 -5.44 2.09
C GLU A 44 -5.16 -5.70 2.01
N ALA A 45 -5.84 -5.83 3.17
CA ALA A 45 -7.29 -6.04 3.19
C ALA A 45 -8.04 -4.84 2.62
N ARG A 46 -7.59 -3.63 2.92
CA ARG A 46 -8.23 -2.41 2.39
C ARG A 46 -8.13 -2.38 0.87
N LEU A 47 -6.96 -2.66 0.32
CA LEU A 47 -6.77 -2.67 -1.13
C LEU A 47 -7.49 -3.84 -1.78
N ALA A 48 -7.54 -4.99 -1.11
CA ALA A 48 -8.27 -6.15 -1.61
C ALA A 48 -9.77 -5.89 -1.72
N SER A 49 -10.31 -4.99 -0.90
CA SER A 49 -11.73 -4.62 -0.99
C SER A 49 -12.07 -3.97 -2.34
N GLY A 50 -11.07 -3.41 -3.02
CA GLY A 50 -11.21 -2.88 -4.38
C GLY A 50 -10.64 -3.81 -5.44
N ASP A 51 -10.35 -5.06 -5.05
CA ASP A 51 -9.80 -6.09 -5.94
C ASP A 51 -8.35 -5.81 -6.37
N PHE A 52 -7.60 -5.12 -5.53
CA PHE A 52 -6.18 -4.87 -5.76
C PHE A 52 -5.35 -5.74 -4.82
N HIS A 53 -4.43 -6.50 -5.40
CA HIS A 53 -3.58 -7.44 -4.65
C HIS A 53 -2.11 -7.18 -4.91
N TYR A 54 -1.28 -7.36 -3.89
CA TYR A 54 0.15 -7.12 -4.00
C TYR A 54 0.81 -8.15 -4.91
N GLN A 55 1.63 -7.66 -5.84
CA GLN A 55 2.39 -8.49 -6.78
C GLN A 55 3.88 -8.35 -6.44
N PRO A 56 4.45 -9.28 -5.66
CA PRO A 56 5.84 -9.15 -5.21
C PRO A 56 6.85 -9.02 -6.35
N ALA A 57 6.63 -9.76 -7.43
CA ALA A 57 7.56 -9.74 -8.57
C ALA A 57 7.62 -8.37 -9.24
N GLN A 58 6.55 -7.60 -9.14
CA GLN A 58 6.44 -6.28 -9.79
C GLN A 58 6.48 -5.14 -8.78
N LYS A 59 6.47 -5.45 -7.50
CA LYS A 59 6.52 -4.48 -6.41
C LYS A 59 5.39 -3.46 -6.49
N GLN A 60 4.18 -3.94 -6.75
CA GLN A 60 3.02 -3.06 -6.84
C GLN A 60 1.72 -3.82 -6.58
N PHE A 61 0.66 -3.08 -6.24
CA PHE A 61 -0.68 -3.62 -6.19
C PHE A 61 -1.35 -3.51 -7.56
N ARG A 62 -2.11 -4.53 -7.92
CA ARG A 62 -2.83 -4.55 -9.20
C ARG A 62 -4.21 -5.13 -9.08
#